data_8ae38d77daf1f8ee91c601934dd475c8
#
_entry.id   8ae38d77daf1f8ee91c601934dd475c8
#
_cell.length_a   1.000
_cell.length_b   1.000
_cell.length_c   1.000
_cell.angle_alpha   90.00
_cell.angle_beta   90.00
_cell.angle_gamma   90.00
#
_symmetry.space_group_name_H-M   'P 1'
#
loop_
_entity.id
_entity.type
_entity.pdbx_description
1 polymer ?
#
loop_
_entity_poly.entity_id
_entity_poly.type
_entity_poly.pdbx_seq_one_letter_code
_entity_poly.pdbx_strand_id
1 'polypeptide(L)'
;QEVLDFHQKKFKIKKSKLKIGHPIFEILNENILLSKEYDYNESPINIGYFGIFTDKIREPFNYINKIANQLGDEFNHHWYINEESKKYFSTFQNQDNHFFEQLVPRDEAIKKMINHFHLLLSIGNTNKYQLPSKVIEYISLGKPVIHFAEIHSDPMYRFEKLFTNLKIINHETQPSDINNYLKTFQNGSFDFNYDNFIENFGSNAIIKELN
;
A
#
# COMPACT_ATOMS: atom_id res chain seq x y z
N GLN A 1 -15.26 -4.94 -14.31
CA GLN A 1 -16.52 -4.88 -15.06
C GLN A 1 -17.43 -3.74 -14.54
N GLU A 2 -17.65 -3.60 -13.23
CA GLU A 2 -18.51 -2.56 -12.64
C GLU A 2 -18.12 -1.12 -13.00
N VAL A 3 -16.81 -0.84 -13.08
CA VAL A 3 -16.29 0.47 -13.50
C VAL A 3 -16.66 0.76 -14.96
N LEU A 4 -16.54 -0.23 -15.83
CA LEU A 4 -16.93 -0.12 -17.22
C LEU A 4 -18.43 0.16 -17.37
N ASP A 5 -19.25 -0.59 -16.63
CA ASP A 5 -20.70 -0.45 -16.67
C ASP A 5 -21.14 0.94 -16.14
N PHE A 6 -20.45 1.44 -15.10
CA PHE A 6 -20.65 2.80 -14.60
C PHE A 6 -20.32 3.85 -15.65
N HIS A 7 -19.15 3.78 -16.29
CA HIS A 7 -18.75 4.75 -17.33
C HIS A 7 -19.64 4.65 -18.57
N GLN A 8 -20.00 3.45 -18.98
CA GLN A 8 -20.93 3.25 -20.07
C GLN A 8 -22.28 3.93 -19.81
N LYS A 9 -22.83 3.72 -18.61
CA LYS A 9 -24.13 4.30 -18.21
C LYS A 9 -24.06 5.82 -18.06
N LYS A 10 -23.01 6.32 -17.38
CA LYS A 10 -22.87 7.75 -17.08
C LYS A 10 -22.55 8.59 -18.31
N PHE A 11 -21.66 8.11 -19.17
CA PHE A 11 -21.14 8.87 -20.32
C PHE A 11 -21.69 8.38 -21.66
N LYS A 12 -22.63 7.41 -21.68
CA LYS A 12 -23.20 6.80 -22.89
C LYS A 12 -22.16 6.29 -23.90
N ILE A 13 -21.04 5.81 -23.41
CA ILE A 13 -19.95 5.27 -24.24
C ILE A 13 -20.31 3.85 -24.68
N LYS A 14 -20.14 3.52 -25.96
CA LYS A 14 -20.36 2.15 -26.43
C LYS A 14 -19.37 1.18 -25.73
N LYS A 15 -19.87 0.05 -25.22
CA LYS A 15 -19.08 -0.95 -24.49
C LYS A 15 -17.83 -1.41 -25.27
N SER A 16 -17.94 -1.53 -26.60
CA SER A 16 -16.82 -1.89 -27.49
C SER A 16 -15.68 -0.84 -27.53
N LYS A 17 -15.91 0.36 -27.01
CA LYS A 17 -14.89 1.43 -26.89
C LYS A 17 -14.29 1.56 -25.52
N LEU A 18 -14.74 0.75 -24.56
CA LEU A 18 -14.24 0.74 -23.19
C LEU A 18 -13.40 -0.51 -22.98
N LYS A 19 -12.17 -0.33 -22.57
CA LYS A 19 -11.29 -1.41 -22.15
C LYS A 19 -10.83 -1.14 -20.72
N ILE A 20 -10.62 -2.20 -19.95
CA ILE A 20 -10.02 -2.11 -18.62
C ILE A 20 -8.51 -2.09 -18.82
N GLY A 21 -7.87 -1.03 -18.34
CA GLY A 21 -6.42 -0.98 -18.24
C GLY A 21 -6.00 -0.94 -16.78
N HIS A 22 -4.88 -1.53 -16.46
CA HIS A 22 -4.21 -1.33 -15.18
C HIS A 22 -3.30 -0.11 -15.26
N PRO A 23 -3.06 0.61 -14.14
CA PRO A 23 -2.04 1.65 -14.12
C PRO A 23 -0.70 1.08 -14.58
N ILE A 24 -0.01 1.79 -15.46
CA ILE A 24 1.37 1.47 -15.83
C ILE A 24 2.27 2.06 -14.76
N PHE A 25 3.19 1.25 -14.24
CA PHE A 25 4.22 1.70 -13.32
C PHE A 25 5.57 1.64 -14.02
N GLU A 26 6.35 2.70 -13.84
CA GLU A 26 7.74 2.70 -14.22
C GLU A 26 8.48 1.73 -13.28
N ILE A 27 9.10 0.73 -13.88
CA ILE A 27 9.81 -0.31 -13.15
C ILE A 27 11.10 0.29 -12.62
N LEU A 28 11.27 0.27 -11.32
CA LEU A 28 12.54 0.64 -10.69
C LEU A 28 13.59 -0.39 -11.05
N ASN A 29 14.84 0.07 -11.26
CA ASN A 29 15.95 -0.81 -11.61
C ASN A 29 16.11 -1.91 -10.55
N GLU A 30 16.15 -3.18 -10.98
CA GLU A 30 16.28 -4.36 -10.12
C GLU A 30 17.41 -4.25 -9.08
N ASN A 31 18.52 -3.61 -9.44
CA ASN A 31 19.66 -3.40 -8.55
C ASN A 31 19.35 -2.50 -7.34
N ILE A 32 18.26 -1.71 -7.40
CA ILE A 32 17.82 -0.86 -6.27
C ILE A 32 17.03 -1.70 -5.25
N LEU A 33 16.33 -2.73 -5.72
CA LEU A 33 15.40 -3.51 -4.92
C LEU A 33 16.10 -4.53 -4.00
N LEU A 34 17.29 -4.99 -4.38
CA LEU A 34 18.00 -6.06 -3.68
C LEU A 34 19.01 -5.56 -2.62
N SER A 35 19.08 -4.25 -2.33
CA SER A 35 20.24 -3.66 -1.67
C SER A 35 20.24 -3.67 -0.15
N LYS A 36 19.17 -4.06 0.52
CA LYS A 36 19.18 -4.06 2.00
C LYS A 36 18.36 -5.20 2.59
N GLU A 37 19.05 -6.10 3.27
CA GLU A 37 18.43 -7.03 4.20
C GLU A 37 17.99 -6.26 5.46
N TYR A 38 16.76 -6.47 5.89
CA TYR A 38 16.23 -5.93 7.14
C TYR A 38 16.18 -7.04 8.18
N ASP A 39 16.64 -6.72 9.37
CA ASP A 39 16.40 -7.61 10.51
C ASP A 39 15.03 -7.30 11.11
N TYR A 40 14.05 -8.12 10.77
CA TYR A 40 12.69 -8.01 11.31
C TYR A 40 12.58 -8.50 12.77
N ASN A 41 13.70 -8.92 13.39
CA ASN A 41 13.77 -9.20 14.82
C ASN A 41 14.11 -7.95 15.63
N GLU A 42 14.62 -6.89 14.97
CA GLU A 42 14.85 -5.62 15.62
C GLU A 42 13.52 -4.94 15.95
N SER A 43 13.37 -4.48 17.19
CA SER A 43 12.25 -3.66 17.64
C SER A 43 12.78 -2.26 17.97
N PRO A 44 12.04 -1.20 17.65
CA PRO A 44 10.72 -1.19 17.00
C PRO A 44 10.80 -1.37 15.48
N ILE A 45 9.77 -2.02 14.92
CA ILE A 45 9.57 -2.13 13.48
C ILE A 45 9.10 -0.79 12.91
N ASN A 46 9.82 -0.23 11.95
CA ASN A 46 9.45 1.05 11.33
C ASN A 46 8.48 0.84 10.17
N ILE A 47 7.29 1.41 10.28
CA ILE A 47 6.23 1.43 9.26
C ILE A 47 6.23 2.78 8.57
N GLY A 48 6.28 2.81 7.24
CA GLY A 48 6.21 4.04 6.45
C GLY A 48 4.89 4.19 5.69
N TYR A 49 4.23 5.33 5.84
CA TYR A 49 3.10 5.76 5.02
C TYR A 49 3.46 7.02 4.24
N PHE A 50 3.20 7.06 2.93
CA PHE A 50 3.48 8.20 2.08
C PHE A 50 2.22 8.58 1.28
N GLY A 51 1.57 9.67 1.65
CA GLY A 51 0.35 10.05 0.94
C GLY A 51 -0.40 11.19 1.60
N ILE A 52 -1.59 11.46 1.08
CA ILE A 52 -2.52 12.44 1.65
C ILE A 52 -3.80 11.74 2.07
N PHE A 53 -4.45 12.29 3.08
CA PHE A 53 -5.80 11.90 3.46
C PHE A 53 -6.81 12.86 2.85
N THR A 54 -7.97 12.33 2.52
CA THR A 54 -9.06 13.10 1.89
C THR A 54 -10.37 12.68 2.52
N ASP A 55 -11.13 13.67 3.01
CA ASP A 55 -12.41 13.44 3.67
C ASP A 55 -13.31 12.55 2.82
N LYS A 56 -13.90 11.54 3.45
CA LYS A 56 -14.85 10.58 2.86
C LYS A 56 -14.30 9.72 1.71
N ILE A 57 -13.00 9.82 1.41
CA ILE A 57 -12.35 9.01 0.39
C ILE A 57 -11.29 8.11 1.01
N ARG A 58 -10.39 8.69 1.80
CA ARG A 58 -9.32 7.97 2.50
C ARG A 58 -9.04 8.66 3.81
N GLU A 59 -9.33 7.99 4.90
CA GLU A 59 -9.16 8.50 6.25
C GLU A 59 -8.39 7.46 7.10
N PRO A 60 -7.49 7.86 7.98
CA PRO A 60 -6.68 6.92 8.74
C PRO A 60 -7.37 6.38 10.00
N PHE A 61 -8.55 6.91 10.38
CA PHE A 61 -9.18 6.68 11.69
C PHE A 61 -9.38 5.21 12.04
N ASN A 62 -9.90 4.41 11.11
CA ASN A 62 -10.16 3.01 11.36
C ASN A 62 -8.87 2.22 11.53
N TYR A 63 -7.85 2.47 10.68
CA TYR A 63 -6.54 1.87 10.83
C TYR A 63 -5.95 2.20 12.21
N ILE A 64 -5.93 3.48 12.57
CA ILE A 64 -5.32 3.95 13.80
C ILE A 64 -6.04 3.35 15.01
N ASN A 65 -7.36 3.46 15.08
CA ASN A 65 -8.14 3.03 16.23
C ASN A 65 -8.21 1.50 16.40
N LYS A 66 -8.13 0.76 15.31
CA LYS A 66 -8.32 -0.71 15.33
C LYS A 66 -7.01 -1.48 15.25
N ILE A 67 -6.00 -0.93 14.62
CA ILE A 67 -4.74 -1.63 14.36
C ILE A 67 -3.58 -0.94 15.06
N ALA A 68 -3.26 0.30 14.72
CA ALA A 68 -2.05 0.97 15.19
C ALA A 68 -1.99 1.05 16.73
N ASN A 69 -3.10 1.39 17.39
CA ASN A 69 -3.17 1.43 18.85
C ASN A 69 -2.93 0.07 19.52
N GLN A 70 -3.19 -1.03 18.84
CA GLN A 70 -3.00 -2.38 19.38
C GLN A 70 -1.59 -2.93 19.12
N LEU A 71 -0.86 -2.37 18.15
CA LEU A 71 0.52 -2.76 17.84
C LEU A 71 1.50 -2.25 18.93
N GLY A 72 1.14 -1.16 19.62
CA GLY A 72 1.92 -0.63 20.74
C GLY A 72 3.35 -0.20 20.34
N ASP A 73 4.25 -0.23 21.32
CA ASP A 73 5.63 0.29 21.18
C ASP A 73 6.55 -0.62 20.35
N GLU A 74 6.07 -1.78 19.93
CA GLU A 74 6.82 -2.65 19.03
C GLU A 74 6.90 -2.09 17.59
N PHE A 75 6.08 -1.08 17.27
CA PHE A 75 5.98 -0.48 15.96
C PHE A 75 6.04 1.04 16.00
N ASN A 76 6.90 1.60 15.17
CA ASN A 76 6.97 3.04 14.90
C ASN A 76 6.25 3.36 13.59
N HIS A 77 5.31 4.30 13.63
CA HIS A 77 4.57 4.76 12.47
C HIS A 77 5.10 6.11 11.98
N HIS A 78 5.63 6.14 10.77
CA HIS A 78 6.13 7.35 10.13
C HIS A 78 5.15 7.81 9.03
N TRP A 79 4.57 8.97 9.21
CA TRP A 79 3.53 9.54 8.36
C TRP A 79 4.09 10.67 7.51
N TYR A 80 4.45 10.40 6.26
CA TYR A 80 4.82 11.42 5.28
C TYR A 80 3.56 11.98 4.65
N ILE A 81 3.05 13.07 5.20
CA ILE A 81 1.75 13.66 4.87
C ILE A 81 1.84 15.18 4.72
N ASN A 82 0.85 15.79 4.04
CA ASN A 82 0.74 17.24 3.99
C ASN A 82 0.11 17.81 5.29
N GLU A 83 0.23 19.12 5.49
CA GLU A 83 -0.31 19.79 6.68
C GLU A 83 -1.82 19.58 6.86
N GLU A 84 -2.58 19.60 5.76
CA GLU A 84 -4.02 19.38 5.82
C GLU A 84 -4.39 17.99 6.35
N SER A 85 -3.55 17.00 6.11
CA SER A 85 -3.75 15.63 6.60
C SER A 85 -3.48 15.48 8.08
N LYS A 86 -2.72 16.37 8.71
CA LYS A 86 -2.43 16.34 10.15
C LYS A 86 -3.69 16.50 11.02
N LYS A 87 -4.73 17.15 10.50
CA LYS A 87 -6.02 17.29 11.21
C LYS A 87 -6.63 15.96 11.63
N TYR A 88 -6.38 14.87 10.87
CA TYR A 88 -6.90 13.53 11.16
C TYR A 88 -6.27 12.90 12.40
N PHE A 89 -5.17 13.47 12.88
CA PHE A 89 -4.44 13.02 14.06
C PHE A 89 -4.63 13.92 15.28
N SER A 90 -5.43 14.99 15.17
CA SER A 90 -5.64 15.98 16.24
C SER A 90 -6.27 15.41 17.52
N THR A 91 -7.00 14.29 17.41
CA THR A 91 -7.60 13.57 18.54
C THR A 91 -6.68 12.52 19.14
N PHE A 92 -5.52 12.31 18.53
CA PHE A 92 -4.51 11.37 19.00
C PHE A 92 -3.75 11.98 20.17
N GLN A 93 -4.08 11.52 21.36
CA GLN A 93 -3.33 11.88 22.57
C GLN A 93 -2.20 10.87 22.79
N ASN A 94 -0.97 11.39 22.82
CA ASN A 94 0.25 10.72 23.29
C ASN A 94 0.50 9.34 22.69
N GLN A 95 1.00 9.32 21.46
CA GLN A 95 1.65 8.12 20.95
C GLN A 95 3.09 8.48 20.55
N ASP A 96 4.02 8.19 21.44
CA ASP A 96 5.46 8.43 21.25
C ASP A 96 6.02 7.65 20.02
N ASN A 97 5.24 6.71 19.50
CA ASN A 97 5.58 5.88 18.33
C ASN A 97 4.96 6.38 17.00
N HIS A 98 4.39 7.60 16.97
CA HIS A 98 3.89 8.21 15.73
C HIS A 98 4.70 9.46 15.36
N PHE A 99 5.38 9.40 14.22
CA PHE A 99 6.26 10.44 13.70
C PHE A 99 5.64 11.08 12.45
N PHE A 100 5.50 12.41 12.47
CA PHE A 100 4.86 13.15 11.38
C PHE A 100 5.89 13.95 10.59
N GLU A 101 6.02 13.61 9.32
CA GLU A 101 6.98 14.16 8.38
C GLU A 101 6.26 14.88 7.24
N GLN A 102 6.90 15.85 6.64
CA GLN A 102 6.38 16.48 5.43
C GLN A 102 6.53 15.55 4.22
N LEU A 103 5.62 15.72 3.25
CA LEU A 103 5.78 15.07 1.95
C LEU A 103 7.10 15.46 1.30
N VAL A 104 7.77 14.46 0.74
CA VAL A 104 9.02 14.62 0.01
C VAL A 104 8.82 14.31 -1.47
N PRO A 105 9.70 14.80 -2.37
CA PRO A 105 9.68 14.41 -3.77
C PRO A 105 9.72 12.89 -3.96
N ARG A 106 9.16 12.40 -5.08
CA ARG A 106 9.00 10.96 -5.33
C ARG A 106 10.30 10.17 -5.19
N ASP A 107 11.39 10.66 -5.77
CA ASP A 107 12.67 9.93 -5.74
C ASP A 107 13.26 9.84 -4.33
N GLU A 108 13.06 10.87 -3.52
CA GLU A 108 13.44 10.87 -2.11
C GLU A 108 12.54 9.92 -1.31
N ALA A 109 11.24 9.93 -1.58
CA ALA A 109 10.29 9.01 -0.96
C ALA A 109 10.69 7.55 -1.21
N ILE A 110 11.02 7.20 -2.46
CA ILE A 110 11.46 5.86 -2.84
C ILE A 110 12.73 5.47 -2.07
N LYS A 111 13.73 6.34 -2.00
CA LYS A 111 14.97 6.11 -1.23
C LYS A 111 14.67 5.87 0.25
N LYS A 112 13.77 6.66 0.83
CA LYS A 112 13.35 6.48 2.23
C LYS A 112 12.61 5.15 2.41
N MET A 113 11.66 4.82 1.53
CA MET A 113 10.92 3.56 1.56
C MET A 113 11.87 2.36 1.56
N ILE A 114 12.90 2.39 0.71
CA ILE A 114 13.88 1.30 0.61
C ILE A 114 14.78 1.23 1.84
N ASN A 115 15.26 2.37 2.35
CA ASN A 115 16.38 2.38 3.30
C ASN A 115 15.97 2.52 4.78
N HIS A 116 14.76 3.00 5.08
CA HIS A 116 14.39 3.36 6.45
C HIS A 116 13.22 2.55 7.02
N PHE A 117 12.45 1.88 6.19
CA PHE A 117 11.23 1.20 6.63
C PHE A 117 11.32 -0.30 6.45
N HIS A 118 10.91 -1.03 7.48
CA HIS A 118 10.74 -2.47 7.46
C HIS A 118 9.46 -2.85 6.72
N LEU A 119 8.43 -2.01 6.82
CA LEU A 119 7.08 -2.26 6.35
C LEU A 119 6.51 -0.99 5.72
N LEU A 120 5.80 -1.12 4.61
CA LEU A 120 5.08 -0.02 3.99
C LEU A 120 3.57 -0.16 4.23
N LEU A 121 2.94 0.93 4.63
CA LEU A 121 1.50 0.99 4.90
C LEU A 121 0.78 1.69 3.77
N SER A 122 -0.28 1.07 3.29
CA SER A 122 -1.28 1.66 2.41
C SER A 122 -2.65 1.63 3.08
N ILE A 123 -3.40 2.71 2.97
CA ILE A 123 -4.78 2.79 3.46
C ILE A 123 -5.72 2.87 2.26
N GLY A 124 -6.72 1.98 2.25
CA GLY A 124 -7.73 1.86 1.22
C GLY A 124 -8.64 3.07 1.10
N ASN A 125 -9.39 3.11 0.02
CA ASN A 125 -10.43 4.12 -0.18
C ASN A 125 -11.77 3.59 0.33
N THR A 126 -12.68 4.51 0.68
CA THR A 126 -14.06 4.18 1.06
C THR A 126 -14.94 3.77 -0.12
N ASN A 127 -14.38 3.70 -1.32
CA ASN A 127 -15.08 3.28 -2.53
C ASN A 127 -14.36 2.13 -3.25
N LYS A 128 -15.14 1.23 -3.86
CA LYS A 128 -14.64 0.03 -4.54
C LYS A 128 -14.14 0.25 -5.97
N TYR A 129 -14.22 1.47 -6.48
CA TYR A 129 -13.93 1.77 -7.89
C TYR A 129 -12.54 2.34 -8.11
N GLN A 130 -11.87 2.71 -7.05
CA GLN A 130 -10.58 3.39 -7.12
C GLN A 130 -9.47 2.55 -6.46
N LEU A 131 -8.57 2.06 -7.28
CA LEU A 131 -7.36 1.40 -6.81
C LEU A 131 -6.39 2.44 -6.22
N PRO A 132 -5.89 2.26 -5.00
CA PRO A 132 -4.85 3.12 -4.46
C PRO A 132 -3.55 2.96 -5.27
N SER A 133 -3.16 3.99 -6.03
CA SER A 133 -1.97 3.90 -6.91
C SER A 133 -0.67 3.63 -6.14
N LYS A 134 -0.53 4.21 -4.97
CA LYS A 134 0.68 4.06 -4.15
C LYS A 134 0.98 2.62 -3.73
N VAL A 135 -0.06 1.81 -3.48
CA VAL A 135 0.16 0.42 -3.06
C VAL A 135 0.88 -0.40 -4.13
N ILE A 136 0.61 -0.13 -5.40
CA ILE A 136 1.31 -0.83 -6.50
C ILE A 136 2.78 -0.41 -6.55
N GLU A 137 3.08 0.87 -6.34
CA GLU A 137 4.45 1.35 -6.20
C GLU A 137 5.16 0.66 -5.03
N TYR A 138 4.50 0.51 -3.88
CA TYR A 138 5.07 -0.18 -2.71
C TYR A 138 5.36 -1.67 -3.00
N ILE A 139 4.42 -2.36 -3.64
CA ILE A 139 4.60 -3.76 -4.05
C ILE A 139 5.84 -3.90 -4.95
N SER A 140 6.04 -2.96 -5.89
CA SER A 140 7.18 -2.98 -6.81
C SER A 140 8.55 -2.85 -6.14
N LEU A 141 8.58 -2.37 -4.90
CA LEU A 141 9.83 -2.26 -4.11
C LEU A 141 10.27 -3.59 -3.50
N GLY A 142 9.48 -4.65 -3.64
CA GLY A 142 9.80 -5.96 -3.06
C GLY A 142 9.76 -6.02 -1.53
N LYS A 143 9.32 -4.95 -0.86
CA LYS A 143 9.22 -4.89 0.61
C LYS A 143 7.88 -5.40 1.11
N PRO A 144 7.79 -5.82 2.38
CA PRO A 144 6.50 -6.09 3.00
C PRO A 144 5.57 -4.88 2.91
N VAL A 145 4.35 -5.12 2.47
CA VAL A 145 3.30 -4.11 2.35
C VAL A 145 2.08 -4.57 3.12
N ILE A 146 1.59 -3.72 4.01
CA ILE A 146 0.27 -3.88 4.59
C ILE A 146 -0.68 -2.90 3.90
N HIS A 147 -1.80 -3.41 3.42
CA HIS A 147 -2.89 -2.59 2.92
C HIS A 147 -4.10 -2.73 3.84
N PHE A 148 -4.48 -1.63 4.51
CA PHE A 148 -5.69 -1.59 5.31
C PHE A 148 -6.90 -1.38 4.40
N ALA A 149 -7.72 -2.42 4.25
CA ALA A 149 -8.96 -2.36 3.49
C ALA A 149 -10.05 -1.69 4.31
N GLU A 150 -10.47 -0.51 3.90
CA GLU A 150 -11.52 0.28 4.57
C GLU A 150 -12.91 -0.34 4.36
N ILE A 151 -13.09 -1.09 3.29
CA ILE A 151 -14.35 -1.74 2.91
C ILE A 151 -14.12 -3.20 2.49
N HIS A 152 -15.12 -4.06 2.73
CA HIS A 152 -15.05 -5.48 2.36
C HIS A 152 -14.87 -5.73 0.85
N SER A 153 -15.25 -4.79 0.01
CA SER A 153 -15.11 -4.86 -1.45
C SER A 153 -13.90 -4.09 -1.97
N ASP A 154 -12.86 -3.94 -1.15
CA ASP A 154 -11.64 -3.25 -1.56
C ASP A 154 -11.02 -3.93 -2.79
N PRO A 155 -10.68 -3.17 -3.84
CA PRO A 155 -10.13 -3.73 -5.07
C PRO A 155 -8.79 -4.42 -4.89
N MET A 156 -8.09 -4.18 -3.78
CA MET A 156 -6.79 -4.80 -3.50
C MET A 156 -6.87 -6.28 -3.15
N TYR A 157 -8.01 -6.81 -2.68
CA TYR A 157 -8.15 -8.24 -2.36
C TYR A 157 -7.80 -9.17 -3.53
N ARG A 158 -8.01 -8.73 -4.76
CA ARG A 158 -7.64 -9.51 -5.96
C ARG A 158 -6.14 -9.69 -6.14
N PHE A 159 -5.32 -8.80 -5.55
CA PHE A 159 -3.87 -8.79 -5.68
C PHE A 159 -3.15 -9.54 -4.56
N GLU A 160 -3.78 -9.75 -3.41
CA GLU A 160 -3.15 -10.44 -2.29
C GLU A 160 -2.63 -11.83 -2.65
N LYS A 161 -3.34 -12.56 -3.52
CA LYS A 161 -2.91 -13.88 -3.99
C LYS A 161 -1.81 -13.85 -5.05
N LEU A 162 -1.59 -12.70 -5.67
CA LEU A 162 -0.60 -12.52 -6.73
C LEU A 162 0.76 -12.09 -6.19
N PHE A 163 0.77 -11.38 -5.06
CA PHE A 163 1.98 -10.77 -4.49
C PHE A 163 2.18 -11.20 -3.05
N THR A 164 3.21 -12.01 -2.84
CA THR A 164 3.56 -12.54 -1.51
C THR A 164 3.98 -11.45 -0.52
N ASN A 165 4.46 -10.30 -1.03
CA ASN A 165 4.81 -9.13 -0.22
C ASN A 165 3.64 -8.20 0.09
N LEU A 166 2.41 -8.58 -0.25
CA LEU A 166 1.20 -7.83 0.09
C LEU A 166 0.35 -8.61 1.09
N LYS A 167 0.03 -7.98 2.21
CA LYS A 167 -0.95 -8.46 3.17
C LYS A 167 -2.09 -7.48 3.28
N ILE A 168 -3.31 -7.95 3.07
CA ILE A 168 -4.50 -7.14 3.29
C ILE A 168 -5.01 -7.37 4.69
N ILE A 169 -5.21 -6.28 5.40
CA ILE A 169 -5.75 -6.25 6.76
C ILE A 169 -7.01 -5.39 6.79
N ASN A 170 -7.83 -5.58 7.78
CA ASN A 170 -9.05 -4.80 8.03
C ASN A 170 -9.28 -4.63 9.54
N HIS A 171 -10.40 -4.07 9.93
CA HIS A 171 -10.75 -3.80 11.32
C HIS A 171 -10.94 -5.05 12.20
N GLU A 172 -10.99 -6.25 11.62
CA GLU A 172 -11.09 -7.54 12.32
C GLU A 172 -9.72 -8.20 12.51
N THR A 173 -8.69 -7.71 11.81
CA THR A 173 -7.32 -8.26 11.86
C THR A 173 -6.72 -8.08 13.24
N GLN A 174 -6.08 -9.13 13.75
CA GLN A 174 -5.39 -9.08 15.03
C GLN A 174 -3.90 -8.67 14.83
N PRO A 175 -3.26 -8.02 15.81
CA PRO A 175 -1.84 -7.68 15.75
C PRO A 175 -0.94 -8.89 15.50
N SER A 176 -1.30 -10.05 16.04
CA SER A 176 -0.60 -11.31 15.81
C SER A 176 -0.53 -11.72 14.33
N ASP A 177 -1.53 -11.35 13.53
CA ASP A 177 -1.55 -11.67 12.10
C ASP A 177 -0.50 -10.86 11.35
N ILE A 178 -0.29 -9.60 11.78
CA ILE A 178 0.75 -8.72 11.23
C ILE A 178 2.13 -9.24 11.61
N ASN A 179 2.33 -9.59 12.88
CA ASN A 179 3.58 -10.18 13.35
C ASN A 179 3.90 -11.51 12.65
N ASN A 180 2.90 -12.37 12.44
CA ASN A 180 3.09 -13.61 11.70
C ASN A 180 3.45 -13.36 10.23
N TYR A 181 2.84 -12.35 9.60
CA TYR A 181 3.20 -11.95 8.24
C TYR A 181 4.65 -11.48 8.16
N LEU A 182 5.09 -10.62 9.08
CA LEU A 182 6.48 -10.14 9.10
C LEU A 182 7.50 -11.25 9.31
N LYS A 183 7.18 -12.26 10.12
CA LYS A 183 8.04 -13.45 10.31
C LYS A 183 8.31 -14.20 9.01
N THR A 184 7.46 -14.11 8.02
CA THR A 184 7.71 -14.74 6.71
C THR A 184 8.91 -14.13 5.97
N PHE A 185 9.31 -12.90 6.33
CA PHE A 185 10.45 -12.19 5.75
C PHE A 185 11.75 -12.37 6.54
N GLN A 186 11.69 -12.86 7.80
CA GLN A 186 12.86 -13.01 8.68
C GLN A 186 13.85 -14.06 8.20
N ASN A 187 13.40 -15.04 7.44
CA ASN A 187 14.21 -16.20 7.06
C ASN A 187 14.92 -16.04 5.71
N GLY A 188 14.97 -14.82 5.14
CA GLY A 188 15.66 -14.56 3.86
C GLY A 188 15.06 -15.28 2.63
N SER A 189 13.91 -15.94 2.79
CA SER A 189 13.28 -16.75 1.74
C SER A 189 12.19 -15.99 0.96
N PHE A 190 12.16 -14.66 1.09
CA PHE A 190 11.20 -13.87 0.35
C PHE A 190 11.66 -13.72 -1.11
N ASP A 191 11.00 -14.43 -1.99
CA ASP A 191 11.17 -14.30 -3.44
C ASP A 191 10.05 -13.41 -3.99
N PHE A 192 10.39 -12.15 -4.26
CA PHE A 192 9.48 -11.25 -4.97
C PHE A 192 9.44 -11.66 -6.44
N ASN A 193 8.30 -12.18 -6.88
CA ASN A 193 8.11 -12.55 -8.27
C ASN A 193 7.96 -11.31 -9.15
N TYR A 194 9.10 -10.78 -9.58
CA TYR A 194 9.19 -9.58 -10.40
C TYR A 194 8.57 -9.77 -11.79
N ASP A 195 8.71 -10.95 -12.37
CA ASP A 195 8.10 -11.27 -13.67
C ASP A 195 6.58 -11.19 -13.60
N ASN A 196 5.98 -11.71 -12.52
CA ASN A 196 4.56 -11.61 -12.28
C ASN A 196 4.12 -10.14 -12.11
N PHE A 197 4.93 -9.31 -11.44
CA PHE A 197 4.66 -7.88 -11.33
C PHE A 197 4.67 -7.19 -12.70
N ILE A 198 5.69 -7.45 -13.53
CA ILE A 198 5.81 -6.89 -14.88
C ILE A 198 4.63 -7.34 -15.77
N GLU A 199 4.24 -8.61 -15.68
CA GLU A 199 3.11 -9.14 -16.44
C GLU A 199 1.78 -8.44 -16.11
N ASN A 200 1.58 -8.04 -14.85
CA ASN A 200 0.35 -7.41 -14.39
C ASN A 200 0.34 -5.88 -14.50
N PHE A 201 1.50 -5.23 -14.35
CA PHE A 201 1.58 -3.76 -14.25
C PHE A 201 2.62 -3.12 -15.18
N GLY A 202 3.41 -3.88 -15.89
CA GLY A 202 4.34 -3.36 -16.89
C GLY A 202 3.63 -2.83 -18.14
N SER A 203 4.35 -2.07 -18.96
CA SER A 203 3.81 -1.49 -20.20
C SER A 203 3.20 -2.52 -21.14
N ASN A 204 3.76 -3.73 -21.17
CA ASN A 204 3.25 -4.83 -22.02
C ASN A 204 1.91 -5.40 -21.55
N ALA A 205 1.53 -5.23 -20.28
CA ALA A 205 0.23 -5.67 -19.78
C ALA A 205 -0.92 -4.98 -20.51
N ILE A 206 -0.77 -3.67 -20.79
CA ILE A 206 -1.77 -2.91 -21.54
C ILE A 206 -1.80 -3.31 -23.02
N ILE A 207 -0.65 -3.59 -23.63
CA ILE A 207 -0.57 -4.00 -25.04
C ILE A 207 -1.31 -5.32 -25.24
N LYS A 208 -1.17 -6.29 -24.32
CA LYS A 208 -1.90 -7.56 -24.36
C LYS A 208 -3.43 -7.38 -24.30
N GLU A 209 -3.91 -6.37 -23.56
CA GLU A 209 -5.35 -6.08 -23.44
C GLU A 209 -5.90 -5.26 -24.62
N LEU A 210 -5.03 -4.58 -25.39
CA LEU A 210 -5.43 -3.77 -26.54
C LEU A 210 -5.57 -4.58 -27.84
N ASN A 211 -4.91 -5.72 -27.93
CA ASN A 211 -5.01 -6.69 -29.04
C ASN A 211 -6.11 -7.72 -28.76
#